data_6c991712d80bdd003ac668b4ae4eadd1
#
_entry.id   6c991712d80bdd003ac668b4ae4eadd1
#
_cell.length_a   1.000
_cell.length_b   1.000
_cell.length_c   1.000
_cell.angle_alpha   90.00
_cell.angle_beta   90.00
_cell.angle_gamma   90.00
#
_symmetry.space_group_name_H-M   'P 1'
#
loop_
_entity.id
_entity.type
_entity.pdbx_description
1 polymer ?
#
loop_
_entity_poly.entity_id
_entity_poly.type
_entity_poly.pdbx_seq_one_letter_code
_entity_poly.pdbx_strand_id
1 'polypeptide(L)'
;MNTRTDGQPALTRALRVGFVGLVIVAAIIANVVSAADPHAGEGRTPFVTTFAGSRNHIEAVLVGGDGQAFAAIAEDPLLQRPELVPGQGEFAYRFQRPLWGYLAWAGSVGQAPLVGWVLAVMTVLAAGACCAVVALLLMRRGESPWWALAVLAAGLESLSQLTPELFGLALLGGALLLPRSRRGVAIGLCCAAALTRESLLVGVAAWALYELVHSTGAWRDRVRAVLPFAIPFVCFGAWVVVLRARAGTWVWDQPHDRMTAPFVGLRQAFDPMSGRITVGVTVAIAICVLCLWTARGDVLSWIALAFAAFGTLFAAQVWTGAGYERTLLPLYVFGGIAALAGARRRTSPASTSVPRDLQTVG
;
A
#
# COMPACT_ATOMS: atom_id res chain seq x y z
N MET A 1 -35.94 -3.66 7.33
CA MET A 1 -35.43 -2.27 7.37
C MET A 1 -35.11 -1.87 5.93
N ASN A 2 -36.06 -1.13 5.30
CA ASN A 2 -35.98 -0.72 3.89
C ASN A 2 -34.94 0.39 3.76
N THR A 3 -33.72 0.04 3.42
CA THR A 3 -32.75 1.03 2.92
C THR A 3 -33.18 1.45 1.52
N ARG A 4 -33.97 2.53 1.42
CA ARG A 4 -34.02 3.30 0.20
C ARG A 4 -32.57 3.61 -0.16
N THR A 5 -32.05 2.90 -1.14
CA THR A 5 -30.77 3.23 -1.75
C THR A 5 -30.96 4.58 -2.42
N ASP A 6 -30.49 5.64 -1.77
CA ASP A 6 -30.41 6.96 -2.37
C ASP A 6 -29.85 6.78 -3.77
N GLY A 7 -30.55 7.27 -4.80
CA GLY A 7 -30.23 7.09 -6.22
C GLY A 7 -28.93 7.76 -6.68
N GLN A 8 -27.98 7.98 -5.75
CA GLN A 8 -26.67 8.55 -6.06
C GLN A 8 -25.76 7.49 -6.72
N PRO A 9 -25.11 7.83 -7.83
CA PRO A 9 -24.18 6.91 -8.48
C PRO A 9 -23.05 6.51 -7.50
N ALA A 10 -22.61 5.26 -7.57
CA ALA A 10 -21.59 4.70 -6.68
C ALA A 10 -20.30 5.55 -6.63
N LEU A 11 -19.92 6.12 -7.76
CA LEU A 11 -18.77 7.02 -7.85
C LEU A 11 -18.93 8.25 -6.96
N THR A 12 -20.10 8.90 -6.96
CA THR A 12 -20.34 10.09 -6.13
C THR A 12 -20.21 9.77 -4.63
N ARG A 13 -20.72 8.60 -4.19
CA ARG A 13 -20.57 8.16 -2.81
C ARG A 13 -19.11 7.88 -2.46
N ALA A 14 -18.38 7.22 -3.35
CA ALA A 14 -16.95 6.96 -3.14
C ALA A 14 -16.14 8.27 -3.06
N LEU A 15 -16.41 9.23 -3.93
CA LEU A 15 -15.75 10.54 -3.91
C LEU A 15 -16.04 11.32 -2.63
N ARG A 16 -17.26 11.22 -2.08
CA ARG A 16 -17.57 11.82 -0.76
C ARG A 16 -16.73 11.21 0.36
N VAL A 17 -16.61 9.88 0.39
CA VAL A 17 -15.76 9.20 1.38
C VAL A 17 -14.30 9.60 1.19
N GLY A 18 -13.83 9.65 -0.04
CA GLY A 18 -12.48 10.13 -0.38
C GLY A 18 -12.24 11.56 0.08
N PHE A 19 -13.21 12.45 -0.14
CA PHE A 19 -13.13 13.85 0.32
C PHE A 19 -13.06 13.94 1.86
N VAL A 20 -13.89 13.18 2.57
CA VAL A 20 -13.84 13.13 4.05
C VAL A 20 -12.48 12.61 4.51
N GLY A 21 -11.95 11.55 3.87
CA GLY A 21 -10.62 11.02 4.14
C GLY A 21 -9.51 12.07 3.92
N LEU A 22 -9.60 12.81 2.82
CA LEU A 22 -8.68 13.91 2.50
C LEU A 22 -8.70 14.98 3.59
N VAL A 23 -9.88 15.42 4.04
CA VAL A 23 -10.01 16.44 5.10
C VAL A 23 -9.43 15.95 6.43
N ILE A 24 -9.72 14.71 6.82
CA ILE A 24 -9.16 14.11 8.04
C ILE A 24 -7.63 14.09 7.96
N VAL A 25 -7.06 13.64 6.84
CA VAL A 25 -5.60 13.55 6.68
C VAL A 25 -4.96 14.92 6.61
N ALA A 26 -5.59 15.89 5.96
CA ALA A 26 -5.10 17.28 5.97
C ALA A 26 -5.00 17.82 7.40
N ALA A 27 -5.99 17.56 8.25
CA ALA A 27 -5.95 17.94 9.66
C ALA A 27 -4.85 17.19 10.44
N ILE A 28 -4.67 15.89 10.19
CA ILE A 28 -3.60 15.09 10.82
C ILE A 28 -2.23 15.65 10.43
N ILE A 29 -1.97 15.88 9.13
CA ILE A 29 -0.68 16.38 8.65
C ILE A 29 -0.44 17.79 9.16
N ALA A 30 -1.45 18.67 9.16
CA ALA A 30 -1.33 20.01 9.73
C ALA A 30 -0.92 19.95 11.23
N ASN A 31 -1.53 19.03 11.99
CA ASN A 31 -1.17 18.83 13.40
C ASN A 31 0.25 18.26 13.55
N VAL A 32 0.65 17.26 12.73
CA VAL A 32 2.00 16.67 12.76
C VAL A 32 3.05 17.73 12.43
N VAL A 33 2.82 18.52 11.38
CA VAL A 33 3.74 19.61 10.99
C VAL A 33 3.82 20.70 12.05
N SER A 34 2.67 21.12 12.63
CA SER A 34 2.68 22.18 13.66
C SER A 34 3.32 21.73 14.97
N ALA A 35 3.25 20.42 15.28
CA ALA A 35 3.86 19.85 16.48
C ALA A 35 5.33 19.46 16.30
N ALA A 36 5.84 19.43 15.06
CA ALA A 36 7.23 19.09 14.78
C ALA A 36 8.15 20.21 15.29
N ASP A 37 9.17 19.83 16.04
CA ASP A 37 10.20 20.77 16.49
C ASP A 37 11.18 21.04 15.32
N PRO A 38 11.27 22.27 14.83
CA PRO A 38 12.20 22.63 13.76
C PRO A 38 13.67 22.30 14.08
N HIS A 39 14.01 22.26 15.37
CA HIS A 39 15.36 21.97 15.86
C HIS A 39 15.59 20.47 16.14
N ALA A 40 14.58 19.62 16.03
CA ALA A 40 14.69 18.19 16.33
C ALA A 40 15.76 17.43 15.50
N GLY A 41 16.21 18.03 14.39
CA GLY A 41 17.29 17.51 13.54
C GLY A 41 18.70 17.94 13.98
N GLU A 42 18.85 18.88 14.90
CA GLU A 42 20.15 19.34 15.36
C GLU A 42 20.89 18.22 16.09
N GLY A 43 22.09 17.88 15.59
CA GLY A 43 22.92 16.80 16.17
C GLY A 43 22.57 15.38 15.71
N ARG A 44 21.53 15.17 14.88
CA ARG A 44 21.29 13.89 14.20
C ARG A 44 21.97 13.91 12.84
N THR A 45 22.63 12.80 12.50
CA THR A 45 23.11 12.60 11.12
C THR A 45 21.88 12.25 10.27
N PRO A 46 21.35 13.18 9.44
CA PRO A 46 20.21 12.87 8.59
C PRO A 46 20.64 11.85 7.53
N PHE A 47 19.72 11.00 7.08
CA PHE A 47 20.00 10.14 5.91
C PHE A 47 20.26 10.96 4.65
N VAL A 48 19.78 12.21 4.62
CA VAL A 48 19.93 13.13 3.51
C VAL A 48 20.64 14.36 4.01
N THR A 49 21.81 14.65 3.45
CA THR A 49 22.67 15.77 3.86
C THR A 49 22.03 17.14 3.64
N THR A 50 21.08 17.25 2.71
CA THR A 50 20.34 18.50 2.42
C THR A 50 19.50 19.00 3.59
N PHE A 51 19.13 18.12 4.54
CA PHE A 51 18.42 18.52 5.75
C PHE A 51 19.35 18.85 6.93
N ALA A 52 20.65 18.71 6.76
CA ALA A 52 21.61 19.14 7.75
C ALA A 52 21.57 20.68 7.87
N GLY A 53 20.90 21.18 8.91
CA GLY A 53 20.71 22.61 9.15
C GLY A 53 19.37 23.18 8.68
N SER A 54 18.45 22.33 8.22
CA SER A 54 17.08 22.74 7.95
C SER A 54 16.35 23.10 9.24
N ARG A 55 15.49 24.12 9.16
CA ARG A 55 14.88 24.74 10.34
C ARG A 55 13.39 25.07 10.14
N ASN A 56 12.73 24.35 9.28
CA ASN A 56 11.28 24.53 9.14
C ASN A 56 10.53 23.27 9.59
N HIS A 57 9.28 23.42 9.99
CA HIS A 57 8.48 22.35 10.56
C HIS A 57 8.27 21.17 9.61
N ILE A 58 8.13 21.41 8.29
CA ILE A 58 7.91 20.31 7.33
C ILE A 58 9.17 19.46 7.13
N GLU A 59 10.33 20.10 7.17
CA GLU A 59 11.61 19.40 7.07
C GLU A 59 11.90 18.60 8.34
N ALA A 60 11.48 19.07 9.52
CA ALA A 60 11.56 18.32 10.77
C ALA A 60 10.74 17.01 10.70
N VAL A 61 9.56 17.04 10.07
CA VAL A 61 8.77 15.82 9.80
C VAL A 61 9.52 14.87 8.87
N LEU A 62 10.13 15.39 7.81
CA LEU A 62 10.88 14.55 6.87
C LEU A 62 12.11 13.92 7.51
N VAL A 63 12.89 14.68 8.29
CA VAL A 63 14.08 14.16 9.01
C VAL A 63 13.72 13.06 10.01
N GLY A 64 12.52 13.12 10.58
CA GLY A 64 12.02 12.11 11.53
C GLY A 64 11.69 10.75 10.91
N GLY A 65 11.65 10.61 9.57
CA GLY A 65 11.15 9.40 8.93
C GLY A 65 11.68 9.12 7.52
N ASP A 66 11.12 8.10 6.89
CA ASP A 66 11.50 7.66 5.53
C ASP A 66 11.16 8.70 4.45
N GLY A 67 10.36 9.72 4.76
CA GLY A 67 10.00 10.81 3.84
C GLY A 67 11.21 11.53 3.26
N GLN A 68 12.30 11.62 4.01
CA GLN A 68 13.56 12.21 3.55
C GLN A 68 14.16 11.49 2.34
N ALA A 69 13.99 10.18 2.21
CA ALA A 69 14.50 9.44 1.05
C ALA A 69 13.78 9.85 -0.24
N PHE A 70 12.48 10.11 -0.17
CA PHE A 70 11.70 10.61 -1.32
C PHE A 70 12.02 12.06 -1.66
N ALA A 71 12.32 12.87 -0.64
CA ALA A 71 12.82 14.22 -0.86
C ALA A 71 14.19 14.20 -1.56
N ALA A 72 15.10 13.29 -1.17
CA ALA A 72 16.39 13.12 -1.85
C ALA A 72 16.22 12.73 -3.34
N ILE A 73 15.30 11.83 -3.66
CA ILE A 73 14.98 11.50 -5.05
C ILE A 73 14.44 12.72 -5.80
N ALA A 74 13.61 13.54 -5.15
CA ALA A 74 13.06 14.74 -5.76
C ALA A 74 14.13 15.80 -6.01
N GLU A 75 15.17 15.87 -5.20
CA GLU A 75 16.29 16.79 -5.37
C GLU A 75 17.34 16.32 -6.39
N ASP A 76 17.47 15.00 -6.56
CA ASP A 76 18.38 14.37 -7.51
C ASP A 76 17.69 13.25 -8.32
N PRO A 77 16.75 13.59 -9.22
CA PRO A 77 16.00 12.60 -9.98
C PRO A 77 16.87 11.81 -10.96
N LEU A 78 18.06 12.31 -11.31
CA LEU A 78 19.00 11.62 -12.20
C LEU A 78 19.99 10.74 -11.44
N LEU A 79 19.91 10.69 -10.11
CA LEU A 79 20.79 9.87 -9.27
C LEU A 79 22.28 10.19 -9.48
N GLN A 80 22.62 11.47 -9.55
CA GLN A 80 23.98 11.95 -9.78
C GLN A 80 24.72 12.29 -8.49
N ARG A 81 24.00 12.37 -7.36
CA ARG A 81 24.52 12.76 -6.05
C ARG A 81 24.32 11.66 -5.01
N PRO A 82 25.05 10.53 -5.11
CA PRO A 82 24.93 9.43 -4.16
C PRO A 82 25.26 9.83 -2.71
N GLU A 83 26.01 10.91 -2.53
CA GLU A 83 26.34 11.49 -1.23
C GLU A 83 25.13 12.04 -0.46
N LEU A 84 24.00 12.27 -1.11
CA LEU A 84 22.77 12.67 -0.43
C LEU A 84 22.27 11.60 0.56
N VAL A 85 22.59 10.33 0.30
CA VAL A 85 22.28 9.21 1.19
C VAL A 85 23.56 8.53 1.59
N PRO A 86 24.12 8.82 2.78
CA PRO A 86 25.38 8.24 3.23
C PRO A 86 25.26 6.71 3.39
N GLY A 87 26.27 6.00 2.88
CA GLY A 87 26.35 4.55 2.93
C GLY A 87 26.02 3.86 1.61
N GLN A 88 26.97 3.05 1.09
CA GLN A 88 26.87 2.47 -0.24
C GLN A 88 25.61 1.62 -0.45
N GLY A 89 25.21 0.82 0.51
CA GLY A 89 24.03 0.00 0.40
C GLY A 89 22.73 0.78 0.63
N GLU A 90 22.70 1.79 1.49
CA GLU A 90 21.51 2.58 1.82
C GLU A 90 20.97 3.33 0.60
N PHE A 91 21.84 3.89 -0.26
CA PHE A 91 21.43 4.57 -1.46
C PHE A 91 20.58 3.66 -2.36
N ALA A 92 21.08 2.49 -2.75
CA ALA A 92 20.35 1.56 -3.61
C ALA A 92 19.01 1.12 -2.99
N TYR A 93 19.02 0.84 -1.69
CA TYR A 93 17.81 0.43 -0.96
C TYR A 93 16.77 1.56 -0.86
N ARG A 94 17.18 2.78 -0.53
CA ARG A 94 16.26 3.91 -0.36
C ARG A 94 15.65 4.37 -1.69
N PHE A 95 16.42 4.31 -2.76
CA PHE A 95 16.00 4.76 -4.08
C PHE A 95 15.27 3.68 -4.91
N GLN A 96 15.05 2.48 -4.37
CA GLN A 96 14.30 1.44 -5.08
C GLN A 96 12.82 1.79 -5.32
N ARG A 97 12.30 2.85 -4.69
CA ARG A 97 10.91 3.35 -4.76
C ARG A 97 10.85 4.73 -5.43
N PRO A 98 11.14 4.84 -6.72
CA PRO A 98 11.40 6.14 -7.34
C PRO A 98 10.15 6.98 -7.57
N LEU A 99 8.97 6.35 -7.79
CA LEU A 99 7.80 7.04 -8.34
C LEU A 99 7.35 8.21 -7.44
N TRP A 100 7.36 8.03 -6.12
CA TRP A 100 6.92 9.06 -5.19
C TRP A 100 7.84 10.28 -5.21
N GLY A 101 9.16 10.06 -5.21
CA GLY A 101 10.14 11.13 -5.34
C GLY A 101 10.07 11.84 -6.69
N TYR A 102 9.89 11.10 -7.79
CA TYR A 102 9.71 11.71 -9.11
C TYR A 102 8.44 12.57 -9.23
N LEU A 103 7.35 12.12 -8.62
CA LEU A 103 6.13 12.93 -8.57
C LEU A 103 6.34 14.18 -7.72
N ALA A 104 7.09 14.08 -6.62
CA ALA A 104 7.44 15.24 -5.80
C ALA A 104 8.37 16.22 -6.55
N TRP A 105 9.34 15.71 -7.30
CA TRP A 105 10.16 16.53 -8.20
C TRP A 105 9.32 17.28 -9.24
N ALA A 106 8.44 16.57 -9.92
CA ALA A 106 7.55 17.18 -10.92
C ALA A 106 6.61 18.23 -10.29
N GLY A 107 6.03 17.93 -9.12
CA GLY A 107 5.12 18.84 -8.41
C GLY A 107 5.84 20.08 -7.84
N SER A 108 7.12 19.95 -7.44
CA SER A 108 7.95 21.06 -6.96
C SER A 108 8.63 21.82 -8.09
N VAL A 109 8.48 21.37 -9.35
CA VAL A 109 9.20 21.91 -10.53
C VAL A 109 10.72 21.93 -10.27
N GLY A 110 11.24 20.95 -9.53
CA GLY A 110 12.64 20.83 -9.15
C GLY A 110 13.11 21.83 -8.07
N GLN A 111 12.20 22.56 -7.44
CA GLN A 111 12.54 23.54 -6.39
C GLN A 111 12.61 22.84 -5.02
N ALA A 112 13.80 22.64 -4.49
CA ALA A 112 14.06 21.97 -3.22
C ALA A 112 13.20 22.50 -2.04
N PRO A 113 12.99 23.82 -1.83
CA PRO A 113 12.17 24.33 -0.72
C PRO A 113 10.70 23.91 -0.79
N LEU A 114 10.19 23.53 -1.97
CA LEU A 114 8.81 23.11 -2.16
C LEU A 114 8.59 21.61 -1.98
N VAL A 115 9.65 20.79 -2.05
CA VAL A 115 9.57 19.33 -2.04
C VAL A 115 8.79 18.80 -0.83
N GLY A 116 9.09 19.28 0.37
CA GLY A 116 8.41 18.86 1.60
C GLY A 116 6.92 19.16 1.57
N TRP A 117 6.52 20.34 1.12
CA TRP A 117 5.11 20.74 0.99
C TRP A 117 4.39 19.93 -0.08
N VAL A 118 5.06 19.66 -1.20
CA VAL A 118 4.50 18.81 -2.27
C VAL A 118 4.28 17.38 -1.75
N LEU A 119 5.24 16.81 -1.01
CA LEU A 119 5.07 15.49 -0.38
C LEU A 119 3.88 15.47 0.60
N ALA A 120 3.70 16.51 1.41
CA ALA A 120 2.56 16.63 2.30
C ALA A 120 1.23 16.67 1.53
N VAL A 121 1.11 17.52 0.51
CA VAL A 121 -0.07 17.61 -0.35
C VAL A 121 -0.35 16.28 -1.06
N MET A 122 0.68 15.66 -1.64
CA MET A 122 0.56 14.35 -2.28
C MET A 122 0.06 13.27 -1.31
N THR A 123 0.52 13.28 -0.05
CA THR A 123 0.08 12.33 0.98
C THR A 123 -1.42 12.52 1.29
N VAL A 124 -1.88 13.77 1.39
CA VAL A 124 -3.31 14.09 1.58
C VAL A 124 -4.14 13.59 0.41
N LEU A 125 -3.71 13.87 -0.82
CA LEU A 125 -4.40 13.43 -2.05
C LEU A 125 -4.41 11.90 -2.17
N ALA A 126 -3.29 11.25 -1.88
CA ALA A 126 -3.16 9.79 -1.90
C ALA A 126 -4.10 9.11 -0.90
N ALA A 127 -4.23 9.66 0.31
CA ALA A 127 -5.15 9.15 1.32
C ALA A 127 -6.62 9.28 0.89
N GLY A 128 -7.00 10.43 0.35
CA GLY A 128 -8.35 10.64 -0.21
C GLY A 128 -8.64 9.68 -1.36
N ALA A 129 -7.70 9.50 -2.31
CA ALA A 129 -7.81 8.57 -3.41
C ALA A 129 -7.91 7.11 -2.92
N CYS A 130 -7.10 6.73 -1.92
CA CYS A 130 -7.15 5.41 -1.31
C CYS A 130 -8.52 5.13 -0.66
N CYS A 131 -9.05 6.07 0.13
CA CYS A 131 -10.39 5.95 0.71
C CYS A 131 -11.47 5.81 -0.36
N ALA A 132 -11.40 6.56 -1.45
CA ALA A 132 -12.36 6.46 -2.56
C ALA A 132 -12.28 5.09 -3.26
N VAL A 133 -11.09 4.59 -3.55
CA VAL A 133 -10.86 3.29 -4.17
C VAL A 133 -11.36 2.16 -3.27
N VAL A 134 -11.04 2.20 -1.98
CA VAL A 134 -11.50 1.21 -0.99
C VAL A 134 -13.01 1.27 -0.84
N ALA A 135 -13.62 2.45 -0.83
CA ALA A 135 -15.07 2.62 -0.81
C ALA A 135 -15.74 1.96 -2.03
N LEU A 136 -15.15 2.10 -3.24
CA LEU A 136 -15.63 1.41 -4.45
C LEU A 136 -15.51 -0.12 -4.33
N LEU A 137 -14.39 -0.62 -3.79
CA LEU A 137 -14.19 -2.06 -3.56
C LEU A 137 -15.21 -2.63 -2.57
N LEU A 138 -15.52 -1.88 -1.50
CA LEU A 138 -16.53 -2.24 -0.50
C LEU A 138 -17.94 -2.25 -1.12
N MET A 139 -18.31 -1.18 -1.85
CA MET A 139 -19.63 -1.10 -2.49
C MET A 139 -19.87 -2.20 -3.53
N ARG A 140 -18.84 -2.60 -4.30
CA ARG A 140 -18.94 -3.75 -5.22
C ARG A 140 -19.25 -5.06 -4.50
N ARG A 141 -18.99 -5.13 -3.20
CA ARG A 141 -19.26 -6.30 -2.37
C ARG A 141 -20.51 -6.15 -1.51
N GLY A 142 -21.26 -5.06 -1.69
CA GLY A 142 -22.48 -4.76 -0.95
C GLY A 142 -22.23 -4.21 0.46
N GLU A 143 -20.99 -3.76 0.75
CA GLU A 143 -20.63 -3.22 2.04
C GLU A 143 -20.75 -1.69 2.10
N SER A 144 -20.81 -1.16 3.32
CA SER A 144 -20.85 0.28 3.54
C SER A 144 -19.54 0.94 3.09
N PRO A 145 -19.57 1.99 2.24
CA PRO A 145 -18.37 2.68 1.79
C PRO A 145 -17.62 3.38 2.92
N TRP A 146 -18.28 3.70 4.03
CA TRP A 146 -17.69 4.40 5.18
C TRP A 146 -16.63 3.59 5.91
N TRP A 147 -16.64 2.26 5.80
CA TRP A 147 -15.57 1.41 6.31
C TRP A 147 -14.21 1.72 5.66
N ALA A 148 -14.20 2.39 4.51
CA ALA A 148 -12.97 2.83 3.87
C ALA A 148 -12.14 3.79 4.74
N LEU A 149 -12.77 4.55 5.65
CA LEU A 149 -12.04 5.44 6.55
C LEU A 149 -11.14 4.69 7.56
N ALA A 150 -11.42 3.41 7.82
CA ALA A 150 -10.55 2.58 8.67
C ALA A 150 -9.13 2.40 8.08
N VAL A 151 -8.95 2.59 6.77
CA VAL A 151 -7.64 2.58 6.10
C VAL A 151 -6.72 3.66 6.68
N LEU A 152 -7.26 4.79 7.10
CA LEU A 152 -6.47 5.89 7.67
C LEU A 152 -5.83 5.50 9.00
N ALA A 153 -6.55 4.73 9.83
CA ALA A 153 -6.00 4.22 11.07
C ALA A 153 -4.88 3.19 10.80
N ALA A 154 -5.09 2.28 9.81
CA ALA A 154 -4.07 1.31 9.42
C ALA A 154 -2.85 1.97 8.75
N GLY A 155 -3.04 3.12 8.09
CA GLY A 155 -2.00 3.87 7.40
C GLY A 155 -1.38 5.02 8.20
N LEU A 156 -1.67 5.14 9.50
CA LEU A 156 -1.28 6.31 10.30
C LEU A 156 0.23 6.55 10.29
N GLU A 157 1.02 5.49 10.37
CA GLU A 157 2.48 5.56 10.31
C GLU A 157 2.97 6.09 8.96
N SER A 158 2.33 5.66 7.85
CA SER A 158 2.63 6.18 6.51
C SER A 158 2.31 7.68 6.39
N LEU A 159 1.22 8.11 7.00
CA LEU A 159 0.80 9.52 7.01
C LEU A 159 1.77 10.40 7.81
N SER A 160 2.21 9.93 8.98
CA SER A 160 3.12 10.68 9.86
C SER A 160 4.52 10.86 9.25
N GLN A 161 4.93 9.98 8.33
CA GLN A 161 6.24 10.00 7.67
C GLN A 161 6.18 10.50 6.22
N LEU A 162 5.03 10.94 5.73
CA LEU A 162 4.79 11.40 4.35
C LEU A 162 5.20 10.38 3.29
N THR A 163 4.92 9.11 3.53
CA THR A 163 5.34 7.99 2.69
C THR A 163 4.21 7.47 1.79
N PRO A 164 4.54 6.76 0.69
CA PRO A 164 3.61 6.52 -0.41
C PRO A 164 2.72 5.27 -0.29
N GLU A 165 2.65 4.60 0.85
CA GLU A 165 1.96 3.32 0.99
C GLU A 165 0.49 3.40 0.59
N LEU A 166 -0.22 4.46 1.02
CA LEU A 166 -1.62 4.67 0.65
C LEU A 166 -1.78 4.95 -0.85
N PHE A 167 -0.81 5.63 -1.48
CA PHE A 167 -0.81 5.84 -2.92
C PHE A 167 -0.63 4.52 -3.67
N GLY A 168 0.36 3.71 -3.27
CA GLY A 168 0.58 2.39 -3.85
C GLY A 168 -0.65 1.47 -3.70
N LEU A 169 -1.30 1.51 -2.53
CA LEU A 169 -2.54 0.77 -2.27
C LEU A 169 -3.70 1.25 -3.16
N ALA A 170 -3.83 2.57 -3.36
CA ALA A 170 -4.83 3.15 -4.27
C ALA A 170 -4.59 2.72 -5.72
N LEU A 171 -3.34 2.66 -6.17
CA LEU A 171 -2.97 2.18 -7.50
C LEU A 171 -3.33 0.70 -7.70
N LEU A 172 -2.94 -0.17 -6.78
CA LEU A 172 -3.26 -1.60 -6.85
C LEU A 172 -4.77 -1.85 -6.73
N GLY A 173 -5.44 -1.18 -5.80
CA GLY A 173 -6.90 -1.25 -5.65
C GLY A 173 -7.64 -0.71 -6.88
N GLY A 174 -7.14 0.38 -7.46
CA GLY A 174 -7.64 0.95 -8.71
C GLY A 174 -7.50 -0.03 -9.89
N ALA A 175 -6.37 -0.73 -9.98
CA ALA A 175 -6.17 -1.78 -10.99
C ALA A 175 -7.22 -2.90 -10.86
N LEU A 176 -7.52 -3.35 -9.63
CA LEU A 176 -8.54 -4.37 -9.34
C LEU A 176 -9.98 -3.92 -9.67
N LEU A 177 -10.23 -2.61 -9.71
CA LEU A 177 -11.53 -2.05 -10.10
C LEU A 177 -11.74 -2.03 -11.61
N LEU A 178 -10.71 -2.14 -12.42
CA LEU A 178 -10.82 -2.04 -13.86
C LEU A 178 -11.42 -3.32 -14.49
N PRO A 179 -12.27 -3.19 -15.51
CA PRO A 179 -12.77 -4.33 -16.26
C PRO A 179 -11.63 -4.96 -17.08
N ARG A 180 -11.80 -6.25 -17.40
CA ARG A 180 -10.82 -7.00 -18.21
C ARG A 180 -10.49 -6.35 -19.55
N SER A 181 -11.42 -5.61 -20.14
CA SER A 181 -11.19 -4.84 -21.38
C SER A 181 -10.15 -3.72 -21.23
N ARG A 182 -9.90 -3.24 -20.01
CA ARG A 182 -8.89 -2.22 -19.69
C ARG A 182 -7.64 -2.81 -19.03
N ARG A 183 -7.33 -4.06 -19.33
CA ARG A 183 -6.22 -4.78 -18.70
C ARG A 183 -4.87 -4.07 -18.85
N GLY A 184 -4.60 -3.44 -19.99
CA GLY A 184 -3.37 -2.67 -20.18
C GLY A 184 -3.22 -1.55 -19.15
N VAL A 185 -4.32 -0.81 -18.88
CA VAL A 185 -4.33 0.23 -17.85
C VAL A 185 -4.12 -0.37 -16.46
N ALA A 186 -4.76 -1.52 -16.16
CA ALA A 186 -4.57 -2.21 -14.89
C ALA A 186 -3.10 -2.61 -14.67
N ILE A 187 -2.44 -3.14 -15.70
CA ILE A 187 -1.00 -3.49 -15.64
C ILE A 187 -0.15 -2.23 -15.46
N GLY A 188 -0.47 -1.12 -16.14
CA GLY A 188 0.21 0.17 -15.94
C GLY A 188 0.10 0.67 -14.49
N LEU A 189 -1.08 0.55 -13.88
CA LEU A 189 -1.27 0.87 -12.45
C LEU A 189 -0.48 -0.09 -11.54
N CYS A 190 -0.37 -1.37 -11.88
CA CYS A 190 0.48 -2.32 -11.16
C CYS A 190 1.97 -1.98 -11.28
N CYS A 191 2.44 -1.52 -12.44
CA CYS A 191 3.82 -1.02 -12.60
C CYS A 191 4.06 0.20 -11.73
N ALA A 192 3.15 1.16 -11.74
CA ALA A 192 3.24 2.34 -10.89
C ALA A 192 3.22 1.96 -9.39
N ALA A 193 2.36 1.02 -8.98
CA ALA A 193 2.32 0.51 -7.62
C ALA A 193 3.67 -0.13 -7.22
N ALA A 194 4.28 -0.95 -8.08
CA ALA A 194 5.57 -1.60 -7.86
C ALA A 194 6.72 -0.58 -7.70
N LEU A 195 6.72 0.47 -8.54
CA LEU A 195 7.70 1.57 -8.45
C LEU A 195 7.44 2.52 -7.28
N THR A 196 6.25 2.46 -6.70
CA THR A 196 5.91 3.17 -5.46
C THR A 196 6.34 2.38 -4.23
N ARG A 197 6.09 1.07 -4.24
CA ARG A 197 6.42 0.15 -3.14
C ARG A 197 6.63 -1.26 -3.71
N GLU A 198 7.84 -1.76 -3.65
CA GLU A 198 8.23 -3.08 -4.19
C GLU A 198 7.43 -4.25 -3.59
N SER A 199 7.04 -4.14 -2.31
CA SER A 199 6.22 -5.17 -1.66
C SER A 199 4.85 -5.37 -2.33
N LEU A 200 4.34 -4.39 -3.08
CA LEU A 200 3.08 -4.53 -3.82
C LEU A 200 3.15 -5.54 -4.97
N LEU A 201 4.38 -5.91 -5.40
CA LEU A 201 4.58 -7.03 -6.32
C LEU A 201 4.07 -8.36 -5.76
N VAL A 202 4.06 -8.52 -4.42
CA VAL A 202 3.42 -9.68 -3.76
C VAL A 202 1.92 -9.73 -4.08
N GLY A 203 1.25 -8.59 -4.04
CA GLY A 203 -0.17 -8.48 -4.41
C GLY A 203 -0.41 -8.76 -5.89
N VAL A 204 0.48 -8.29 -6.77
CA VAL A 204 0.41 -8.56 -8.21
C VAL A 204 0.61 -10.04 -8.50
N ALA A 205 1.59 -10.70 -7.84
CA ALA A 205 1.81 -12.14 -7.96
C ALA A 205 0.60 -12.96 -7.48
N ALA A 206 0.02 -12.58 -6.34
CA ALA A 206 -1.18 -13.22 -5.81
C ALA A 206 -2.38 -13.08 -6.76
N TRP A 207 -2.56 -11.91 -7.37
CA TRP A 207 -3.59 -11.70 -8.38
C TRP A 207 -3.35 -12.55 -9.63
N ALA A 208 -2.12 -12.60 -10.13
CA ALA A 208 -1.76 -13.47 -11.27
C ALA A 208 -2.05 -14.94 -10.95
N LEU A 209 -1.68 -15.41 -9.75
CA LEU A 209 -1.95 -16.77 -9.31
C LEU A 209 -3.45 -17.05 -9.19
N TYR A 210 -4.21 -16.11 -8.64
CA TYR A 210 -5.67 -16.18 -8.60
C TYR A 210 -6.27 -16.35 -10.00
N GLU A 211 -5.86 -15.52 -10.97
CA GLU A 211 -6.32 -15.62 -12.37
C GLU A 211 -5.93 -16.96 -12.99
N LEU A 212 -4.71 -17.45 -12.72
CA LEU A 212 -4.23 -18.74 -13.23
C LEU A 212 -5.08 -19.91 -12.73
N VAL A 213 -5.44 -19.90 -11.45
CA VAL A 213 -6.19 -20.98 -10.80
C VAL A 213 -7.67 -20.93 -11.17
N HIS A 214 -8.27 -19.72 -11.26
CA HIS A 214 -9.71 -19.57 -11.46
C HIS A 214 -10.14 -19.35 -12.91
N SER A 215 -9.19 -19.15 -13.85
CA SER A 215 -9.56 -19.08 -15.26
C SER A 215 -9.92 -20.47 -15.81
N THR A 216 -10.96 -20.49 -16.63
CA THR A 216 -11.39 -21.68 -17.39
C THR A 216 -10.69 -21.71 -18.72
N GLY A 217 -10.44 -22.91 -19.28
CA GLY A 217 -9.82 -23.09 -20.58
C GLY A 217 -8.53 -23.92 -20.52
N ALA A 218 -7.89 -24.10 -21.69
CA ALA A 218 -6.64 -24.84 -21.80
C ALA A 218 -5.51 -24.15 -21.04
N TRP A 219 -4.51 -24.91 -20.57
CA TRP A 219 -3.38 -24.38 -19.82
C TRP A 219 -2.66 -23.21 -20.56
N ARG A 220 -2.51 -23.35 -21.87
CA ARG A 220 -1.89 -22.30 -22.70
C ARG A 220 -2.64 -20.96 -22.63
N ASP A 221 -3.97 -21.00 -22.61
CA ASP A 221 -4.80 -19.79 -22.55
C ASP A 221 -4.73 -19.16 -21.15
N ARG A 222 -4.69 -19.99 -20.11
CA ARG A 222 -4.48 -19.51 -18.73
C ARG A 222 -3.13 -18.82 -18.58
N VAL A 223 -2.05 -19.42 -19.11
CA VAL A 223 -0.71 -18.81 -19.07
C VAL A 223 -0.69 -17.49 -19.85
N ARG A 224 -1.27 -17.45 -21.07
CA ARG A 224 -1.38 -16.20 -21.84
C ARG A 224 -2.16 -15.13 -21.08
N ALA A 225 -3.18 -15.51 -20.33
CA ALA A 225 -3.96 -14.59 -19.54
C ALA A 225 -3.16 -13.98 -18.38
N VAL A 226 -2.20 -14.67 -17.79
CA VAL A 226 -1.40 -14.16 -16.67
C VAL A 226 -0.07 -13.53 -17.08
N LEU A 227 0.40 -13.79 -18.30
CA LEU A 227 1.67 -13.28 -18.80
C LEU A 227 1.85 -11.76 -18.65
N PRO A 228 0.82 -10.90 -18.88
CA PRO A 228 0.95 -9.46 -18.68
C PRO A 228 1.32 -9.05 -17.25
N PHE A 229 1.01 -9.88 -16.24
CA PHE A 229 1.40 -9.61 -14.86
C PHE A 229 2.92 -9.73 -14.61
N ALA A 230 3.69 -10.26 -15.57
CA ALA A 230 5.15 -10.21 -15.51
C ALA A 230 5.70 -8.80 -15.75
N ILE A 231 4.96 -7.92 -16.46
CA ILE A 231 5.42 -6.57 -16.81
C ILE A 231 5.79 -5.73 -15.58
N PRO A 232 5.00 -5.66 -14.48
CA PRO A 232 5.40 -4.94 -13.27
C PRO A 232 6.73 -5.43 -12.67
N PHE A 233 7.01 -6.74 -12.71
CA PHE A 233 8.29 -7.29 -12.23
C PHE A 233 9.45 -6.88 -13.14
N VAL A 234 9.24 -6.88 -14.46
CA VAL A 234 10.24 -6.43 -15.44
C VAL A 234 10.50 -4.92 -15.26
N CYS A 235 9.46 -4.11 -15.10
CA CYS A 235 9.58 -2.68 -14.84
C CYS A 235 10.40 -2.40 -13.57
N PHE A 236 10.08 -3.07 -12.48
CA PHE A 236 10.83 -2.93 -11.23
C PHE A 236 12.26 -3.45 -11.37
N GLY A 237 12.46 -4.62 -11.99
CA GLY A 237 13.78 -5.20 -12.26
C GLY A 237 14.66 -4.28 -13.11
N ALA A 238 14.11 -3.67 -14.16
CA ALA A 238 14.82 -2.68 -14.98
C ALA A 238 15.27 -1.48 -14.14
N TRP A 239 14.41 -0.99 -13.24
CA TRP A 239 14.78 0.08 -12.32
C TRP A 239 15.92 -0.34 -11.36
N VAL A 240 15.86 -1.55 -10.79
CA VAL A 240 16.94 -2.10 -9.95
C VAL A 240 18.28 -2.17 -10.70
N VAL A 241 18.25 -2.53 -11.99
CA VAL A 241 19.47 -2.51 -12.85
C VAL A 241 20.01 -1.10 -13.01
N VAL A 242 19.14 -0.10 -13.22
CA VAL A 242 19.55 1.33 -13.25
C VAL A 242 20.19 1.74 -11.93
N LEU A 243 19.59 1.38 -10.79
CA LEU A 243 20.16 1.66 -9.47
C LEU A 243 21.53 1.00 -9.29
N ARG A 244 21.67 -0.28 -9.69
CA ARG A 244 22.94 -0.99 -9.64
C ARG A 244 24.02 -0.25 -10.46
N ALA A 245 23.67 0.23 -11.64
CA ALA A 245 24.59 0.97 -12.49
C ALA A 245 25.02 2.32 -11.88
N ARG A 246 24.14 2.95 -11.08
CA ARG A 246 24.39 4.25 -10.42
C ARG A 246 25.05 4.12 -9.05
N ALA A 247 24.58 3.19 -8.23
CA ALA A 247 25.03 2.99 -6.86
C ALA A 247 26.27 2.09 -6.72
N GLY A 248 26.60 1.29 -7.75
CA GLY A 248 27.68 0.30 -7.67
C GLY A 248 27.33 -0.96 -6.85
N THR A 249 26.19 -0.98 -6.13
CA THR A 249 25.72 -2.09 -5.26
C THR A 249 24.30 -2.49 -5.62
N TRP A 250 23.89 -3.73 -5.30
CA TRP A 250 22.50 -4.15 -5.45
C TRP A 250 21.65 -3.69 -4.27
N VAL A 251 20.34 -3.58 -4.48
CA VAL A 251 19.36 -3.21 -3.43
C VAL A 251 19.30 -4.21 -2.28
N TRP A 252 19.73 -5.46 -2.48
CA TRP A 252 19.79 -6.53 -1.48
C TRP A 252 21.17 -6.69 -0.81
N ASP A 253 22.19 -5.94 -1.25
CA ASP A 253 23.53 -5.94 -0.63
C ASP A 253 23.57 -5.09 0.66
N GLN A 254 22.44 -4.97 1.33
CA GLN A 254 22.29 -4.17 2.54
C GLN A 254 22.89 -4.88 3.76
N PRO A 255 23.54 -4.14 4.67
CA PRO A 255 24.07 -4.72 5.90
C PRO A 255 22.99 -5.16 6.91
N HIS A 256 21.72 -4.88 6.63
CA HIS A 256 20.63 -5.21 7.55
C HIS A 256 19.73 -6.30 6.95
N ASP A 257 19.77 -7.47 7.57
CA ASP A 257 18.85 -8.55 7.26
C ASP A 257 17.42 -8.15 7.62
N ARG A 258 16.65 -7.74 6.59
CA ARG A 258 15.22 -7.41 6.76
C ARG A 258 14.33 -8.62 6.59
N MET A 259 14.88 -9.69 6.05
CA MET A 259 14.21 -10.95 5.80
C MET A 259 14.93 -12.06 6.55
N THR A 260 14.17 -13.05 7.01
CA THR A 260 14.70 -14.21 7.74
C THR A 260 13.87 -15.44 7.40
N ALA A 261 14.21 -16.59 7.99
CA ALA A 261 13.38 -17.78 7.86
C ALA A 261 11.97 -17.53 8.42
N PRO A 262 10.94 -18.23 7.89
CA PRO A 262 9.56 -17.99 8.30
C PRO A 262 9.39 -18.02 9.82
N PHE A 263 8.69 -17.03 10.36
CA PHE A 263 8.37 -16.82 11.77
C PHE A 263 9.57 -16.54 12.72
N VAL A 264 10.81 -16.64 12.27
CA VAL A 264 11.98 -16.42 13.15
C VAL A 264 12.01 -14.99 13.66
N GLY A 265 11.87 -14.01 12.76
CA GLY A 265 11.88 -12.60 13.16
C GLY A 265 10.68 -12.22 14.01
N LEU A 266 9.49 -12.75 13.72
CA LEU A 266 8.30 -12.53 14.55
C LEU A 266 8.53 -13.08 15.97
N ARG A 267 9.06 -14.31 16.09
CA ARG A 267 9.38 -14.90 17.38
C ARG A 267 10.40 -14.07 18.17
N GLN A 268 11.42 -13.55 17.49
CA GLN A 268 12.45 -12.71 18.13
C GLN A 268 11.92 -11.34 18.57
N ALA A 269 10.97 -10.80 17.80
CA ALA A 269 10.36 -9.50 18.09
C ALA A 269 9.17 -9.61 19.07
N PHE A 270 8.65 -10.81 19.30
CA PHE A 270 7.50 -11.04 20.16
C PHE A 270 7.89 -10.84 21.62
N ASP A 271 7.60 -9.66 22.13
CA ASP A 271 7.64 -9.33 23.54
C ASP A 271 6.20 -9.32 24.07
N PRO A 272 5.85 -10.17 25.06
CA PRO A 272 4.54 -10.14 25.69
C PRO A 272 4.14 -8.78 26.28
N MET A 273 5.14 -7.94 26.56
CA MET A 273 4.95 -6.54 27.00
C MET A 273 4.60 -5.58 25.85
N SER A 274 4.86 -5.95 24.58
CA SER A 274 4.60 -5.12 23.41
C SER A 274 3.16 -5.31 22.90
N GLY A 275 2.21 -4.64 23.52
CA GLY A 275 0.79 -4.72 23.13
C GLY A 275 0.54 -4.39 21.66
N ARG A 276 1.32 -3.50 21.05
CA ARG A 276 1.16 -3.08 19.65
C ARG A 276 1.40 -4.25 18.69
N ILE A 277 2.50 -4.99 18.84
CA ILE A 277 2.81 -6.14 17.99
C ILE A 277 1.75 -7.24 18.19
N THR A 278 1.41 -7.53 19.44
CA THR A 278 0.39 -8.55 19.76
C THR A 278 -0.95 -8.25 19.11
N VAL A 279 -1.43 -7.00 19.19
CA VAL A 279 -2.68 -6.59 18.55
C VAL A 279 -2.58 -6.71 17.03
N GLY A 280 -1.50 -6.21 16.42
CA GLY A 280 -1.30 -6.29 14.97
C GLY A 280 -1.30 -7.72 14.45
N VAL A 281 -0.56 -8.62 15.09
CA VAL A 281 -0.50 -10.05 14.73
C VAL A 281 -1.85 -10.72 14.94
N THR A 282 -2.54 -10.46 16.04
CA THR A 282 -3.87 -11.02 16.33
C THR A 282 -4.88 -10.62 15.25
N VAL A 283 -4.91 -9.36 14.88
CA VAL A 283 -5.77 -8.85 13.79
C VAL A 283 -5.40 -9.50 12.46
N ALA A 284 -4.12 -9.63 12.14
CA ALA A 284 -3.67 -10.30 10.92
C ALA A 284 -4.13 -11.77 10.88
N ILE A 285 -3.98 -12.52 11.96
CA ILE A 285 -4.44 -13.91 12.08
C ILE A 285 -5.96 -13.99 11.90
N ALA A 286 -6.72 -13.13 12.59
CA ALA A 286 -8.18 -13.10 12.47
C ALA A 286 -8.62 -12.85 11.03
N ILE A 287 -8.01 -11.89 10.33
CA ILE A 287 -8.28 -11.62 8.92
C ILE A 287 -7.96 -12.85 8.06
N CYS A 288 -6.82 -13.51 8.26
CA CYS A 288 -6.45 -14.72 7.51
C CYS A 288 -7.46 -15.83 7.70
N VAL A 289 -7.85 -16.11 8.95
CA VAL A 289 -8.86 -17.13 9.27
C VAL A 289 -10.19 -16.81 8.57
N LEU A 290 -10.65 -15.56 8.66
CA LEU A 290 -11.87 -15.13 8.00
C LEU A 290 -11.77 -15.23 6.47
N CYS A 291 -10.65 -14.85 5.87
CA CYS A 291 -10.42 -15.00 4.43
C CYS A 291 -10.46 -16.45 3.99
N LEU A 292 -9.80 -17.36 4.72
CA LEU A 292 -9.80 -18.78 4.43
C LEU A 292 -11.19 -19.41 4.62
N TRP A 293 -11.94 -18.97 5.61
CA TRP A 293 -13.23 -19.53 5.95
C TRP A 293 -14.38 -19.00 5.10
N THR A 294 -14.42 -17.71 4.83
CA THR A 294 -15.58 -17.03 4.24
C THR A 294 -15.39 -16.55 2.81
N ALA A 295 -14.18 -16.34 2.36
CA ALA A 295 -13.88 -15.59 1.14
C ALA A 295 -12.81 -16.24 0.23
N ARG A 296 -12.67 -17.57 0.24
CA ARG A 296 -11.64 -18.30 -0.55
C ARG A 296 -11.66 -17.99 -2.04
N GLY A 297 -12.82 -17.69 -2.61
CA GLY A 297 -12.99 -17.36 -4.04
C GLY A 297 -12.83 -15.88 -4.36
N ASP A 298 -12.42 -15.02 -3.42
CA ASP A 298 -12.20 -13.59 -3.65
C ASP A 298 -10.73 -13.29 -3.87
N VAL A 299 -10.42 -12.58 -4.94
CA VAL A 299 -9.04 -12.14 -5.26
C VAL A 299 -8.40 -11.35 -4.12
N LEU A 300 -9.17 -10.56 -3.36
CA LEU A 300 -8.63 -9.80 -2.23
C LEU A 300 -8.17 -10.73 -1.10
N SER A 301 -8.83 -11.87 -0.90
CA SER A 301 -8.36 -12.90 0.04
C SER A 301 -7.02 -13.49 -0.37
N TRP A 302 -6.81 -13.75 -1.66
CA TRP A 302 -5.53 -14.26 -2.16
C TRP A 302 -4.41 -13.24 -1.95
N ILE A 303 -4.68 -11.96 -2.23
CA ILE A 303 -3.72 -10.87 -1.97
C ILE A 303 -3.40 -10.79 -0.47
N ALA A 304 -4.41 -10.79 0.39
CA ALA A 304 -4.22 -10.73 1.83
C ALA A 304 -3.40 -11.90 2.37
N LEU A 305 -3.71 -13.13 1.94
CA LEU A 305 -2.98 -14.34 2.36
C LEU A 305 -1.53 -14.34 1.85
N ALA A 306 -1.27 -13.81 0.64
CA ALA A 306 0.09 -13.66 0.14
C ALA A 306 0.89 -12.66 0.97
N PHE A 307 0.29 -11.53 1.39
CA PHE A 307 0.95 -10.59 2.30
C PHE A 307 1.13 -11.18 3.70
N ALA A 308 0.23 -12.00 4.19
CA ALA A 308 0.42 -12.72 5.45
C ALA A 308 1.61 -13.67 5.37
N ALA A 309 1.70 -14.46 4.29
CA ALA A 309 2.84 -15.35 4.04
C ALA A 309 4.15 -14.56 3.92
N PHE A 310 4.14 -13.43 3.20
CA PHE A 310 5.28 -12.53 3.09
C PHE A 310 5.72 -11.98 4.45
N GLY A 311 4.77 -11.60 5.31
CA GLY A 311 5.04 -11.12 6.66
C GLY A 311 5.78 -12.14 7.53
N THR A 312 5.56 -13.44 7.33
CA THR A 312 6.29 -14.46 8.10
C THR A 312 7.80 -14.42 7.89
N LEU A 313 8.25 -13.84 6.78
CA LEU A 313 9.66 -13.73 6.41
C LEU A 313 10.36 -12.49 7.01
N PHE A 314 9.65 -11.60 7.69
CA PHE A 314 10.25 -10.38 8.23
C PHE A 314 11.20 -10.67 9.37
N ALA A 315 12.35 -9.98 9.36
CA ALA A 315 13.30 -9.98 10.48
C ALA A 315 12.75 -9.21 11.69
N ALA A 316 13.31 -9.45 12.88
CA ALA A 316 12.84 -8.85 14.13
C ALA A 316 12.75 -7.33 14.08
N GLN A 317 13.72 -6.66 13.46
CA GLN A 317 13.75 -5.20 13.31
C GLN A 317 12.59 -4.62 12.50
N VAL A 318 12.00 -5.39 11.58
CA VAL A 318 10.81 -4.96 10.83
C VAL A 318 9.58 -5.01 11.73
N TRP A 319 9.52 -5.98 12.64
CA TRP A 319 8.41 -6.13 13.59
C TRP A 319 8.48 -5.13 14.74
N THR A 320 9.67 -4.87 15.28
CA THR A 320 9.86 -3.94 16.41
C THR A 320 9.72 -2.47 16.01
N GLY A 321 10.04 -2.15 14.75
CA GLY A 321 9.81 -0.83 14.18
C GLY A 321 8.42 -0.72 13.53
N ALA A 322 8.07 0.46 13.06
CA ALA A 322 6.82 0.71 12.33
C ALA A 322 6.76 0.06 10.93
N GLY A 323 7.82 -0.68 10.54
CA GLY A 323 7.96 -1.22 9.19
C GLY A 323 6.92 -2.27 8.82
N TYR A 324 6.51 -3.14 9.76
CA TYR A 324 5.54 -4.19 9.49
C TYR A 324 4.15 -3.63 9.17
N GLU A 325 3.70 -2.60 9.88
CA GLU A 325 2.38 -1.99 9.69
C GLU A 325 2.24 -1.45 8.26
N ARG A 326 3.26 -0.72 7.80
CA ARG A 326 3.29 -0.18 6.45
C ARG A 326 3.35 -1.26 5.38
N THR A 327 4.18 -2.30 5.61
CA THR A 327 4.37 -3.36 4.61
C THR A 327 3.18 -4.32 4.55
N LEU A 328 2.51 -4.57 5.68
CA LEU A 328 1.31 -5.41 5.74
C LEU A 328 -0.01 -4.63 5.54
N LEU A 329 0.04 -3.34 5.23
CA LEU A 329 -1.15 -2.54 4.96
C LEU A 329 -2.11 -3.20 3.94
N PRO A 330 -1.64 -3.81 2.83
CA PRO A 330 -2.54 -4.53 1.92
C PRO A 330 -3.23 -5.74 2.56
N LEU A 331 -2.60 -6.45 3.50
CA LEU A 331 -3.24 -7.52 4.27
C LEU A 331 -4.44 -6.98 5.05
N TYR A 332 -4.24 -5.91 5.82
CA TYR A 332 -5.30 -5.34 6.65
C TYR A 332 -6.44 -4.78 5.81
N VAL A 333 -6.13 -4.08 4.73
CA VAL A 333 -7.15 -3.42 3.90
C VAL A 333 -7.89 -4.41 3.01
N PHE A 334 -7.19 -5.15 2.16
CA PHE A 334 -7.84 -6.07 1.22
C PHE A 334 -8.44 -7.28 1.95
N GLY A 335 -7.73 -7.80 2.95
CA GLY A 335 -8.23 -8.89 3.79
C GLY A 335 -9.45 -8.47 4.62
N GLY A 336 -9.42 -7.26 5.18
CA GLY A 336 -10.58 -6.69 5.90
C GLY A 336 -11.82 -6.57 5.01
N ILE A 337 -11.67 -6.05 3.77
CA ILE A 337 -12.77 -5.98 2.80
C ILE A 337 -13.31 -7.37 2.47
N ALA A 338 -12.43 -8.34 2.20
CA ALA A 338 -12.81 -9.70 1.86
C ALA A 338 -13.52 -10.41 3.02
N ALA A 339 -12.99 -10.24 4.24
CA ALA A 339 -13.55 -10.83 5.46
C ALA A 339 -14.96 -10.29 5.77
N LEU A 340 -15.16 -8.96 5.69
CA LEU A 340 -16.46 -8.32 5.89
C LEU A 340 -17.49 -8.86 4.89
N ALA A 341 -17.16 -8.86 3.59
CA ALA A 341 -18.05 -9.34 2.54
C ALA A 341 -18.35 -10.85 2.67
N GLY A 342 -17.35 -11.64 3.06
CA GLY A 342 -17.50 -13.08 3.28
C GLY A 342 -18.41 -13.40 4.46
N ALA A 343 -18.25 -12.72 5.59
CA ALA A 343 -19.08 -12.88 6.77
C ALA A 343 -20.54 -12.59 6.47
N ARG A 344 -20.83 -11.46 5.78
CA ARG A 344 -22.18 -11.06 5.42
C ARG A 344 -22.90 -12.10 4.54
N ARG A 345 -22.22 -12.69 3.56
CA ARG A 345 -22.80 -13.73 2.69
C ARG A 345 -23.28 -14.95 3.47
N ARG A 346 -22.62 -15.28 4.58
CA ARG A 346 -22.99 -16.44 5.42
C ARG A 346 -24.15 -16.13 6.37
N THR A 347 -24.27 -14.90 6.82
CA THR A 347 -25.34 -14.48 7.75
C THR A 347 -26.64 -14.10 7.02
N SER A 348 -26.60 -13.81 5.73
CA SER A 348 -27.82 -13.64 4.93
C SER A 348 -28.51 -15.03 4.79
N PRO A 349 -29.75 -15.21 5.30
CA PRO A 349 -30.48 -16.45 5.06
C PRO A 349 -30.53 -16.65 3.55
N ALA A 350 -30.18 -17.85 3.10
CA ALA A 350 -30.37 -18.28 1.73
C ALA A 350 -31.81 -17.88 1.36
N SER A 351 -31.97 -16.95 0.43
CA SER A 351 -33.30 -16.66 -0.11
C SER A 351 -33.85 -18.00 -0.53
N THR A 352 -34.85 -18.48 0.19
CA THR A 352 -35.58 -19.68 -0.15
C THR A 352 -35.85 -19.59 -1.63
N SER A 353 -35.13 -20.38 -2.42
CA SER A 353 -35.38 -20.56 -3.84
C SER A 353 -36.85 -20.92 -3.93
N VAL A 354 -37.69 -19.96 -4.33
CA VAL A 354 -39.06 -20.25 -4.73
C VAL A 354 -38.94 -21.37 -5.76
N PRO A 355 -39.54 -22.54 -5.52
CA PRO A 355 -39.44 -23.63 -6.47
C PRO A 355 -39.93 -23.12 -7.84
N ARG A 356 -39.09 -23.32 -8.87
CA ARG A 356 -39.36 -22.90 -10.26
C ARG A 356 -40.58 -23.61 -10.90
N ASP A 357 -41.26 -24.44 -10.12
CA ASP A 357 -42.31 -25.34 -10.60
C ASP A 357 -43.72 -24.68 -10.73
N LEU A 358 -43.84 -23.37 -10.52
CA LEU A 358 -45.12 -22.65 -10.65
C LEU A 358 -45.22 -21.71 -11.85
N GLN A 359 -44.33 -21.78 -12.83
CA GLN A 359 -44.41 -20.92 -14.04
C GLN A 359 -44.86 -21.65 -15.31
N THR A 360 -45.46 -22.83 -15.21
CA THR A 360 -46.05 -23.52 -16.36
C THR A 360 -47.52 -23.87 -16.10
N VAL A 361 -48.36 -22.85 -15.95
CA VAL A 361 -49.80 -22.94 -16.27
C VAL A 361 -50.30 -21.51 -16.55
N GLY A 362 -50.57 -21.22 -17.81
CA GLY A 362 -51.21 -19.97 -18.22
C GLY A 362 -50.88 -19.58 -19.64
#